data_1818d9a503a3275aa254c4f426aabbdc
#
_entry.id   1818d9a503a3275aa254c4f426aabbdc
#
_cell.length_a   1.000
_cell.length_b   1.000
_cell.length_c   1.000
_cell.angle_alpha   90.00
_cell.angle_beta   90.00
_cell.angle_gamma   90.00
#
_symmetry.space_group_name_H-M   'P 1'
#
loop_
_entity.id
_entity.type
_entity.pdbx_description
1 polymer ?
#
loop_
_entity_poly.entity_id
_entity_poly.type
_entity_poly.pdbx_seq_one_letter_code
_entity_poly.pdbx_strand_id
1 'polypeptide(L)'
;MARSDLHALRRSLARRLQEKAELEQTVRAAQSQFEEEVAPLREEVLRLQMERLKEAAQARRRSARLRNAYHDAQEAYDAFRERRRQAPTETARSAPDLKAAYRRATKLCHPDAVADAYCDEAAATFRALESAFDAEHSAAVRAIADSLETWGFPRAPTASPESSLPDAEASLEQAVSALEASIERLRASETYDAVTETGDVDPESALGARKRRLRERLRRLKRRRTARL
;
A
#
# COMPACT_ATOMS: atom_id res chain seq x y z
N MET A 1 26.57 3.37 30.30
CA MET A 1 25.47 4.10 29.67
C MET A 1 25.44 3.84 28.16
N ALA A 2 26.43 4.18 27.34
CA ALA A 2 26.40 4.04 25.88
C ALA A 2 26.04 2.65 25.29
N ARG A 3 26.41 1.53 25.91
CA ARG A 3 26.03 0.19 25.42
C ARG A 3 24.54 -0.14 25.61
N SER A 4 23.91 0.37 26.68
CA SER A 4 22.47 0.19 26.92
C SER A 4 21.64 0.91 25.86
N ASP A 5 22.08 2.11 25.47
CA ASP A 5 21.38 2.97 24.53
C ASP A 5 21.45 2.39 23.11
N LEU A 6 22.60 1.82 22.73
CA LEU A 6 22.81 1.15 21.45
C LEU A 6 21.93 -0.12 21.30
N HIS A 7 21.76 -0.89 22.37
CA HIS A 7 20.86 -2.03 22.37
C HIS A 7 19.40 -1.61 22.25
N ALA A 8 18.99 -0.53 22.89
CA ALA A 8 17.65 0.03 22.77
C ALA A 8 17.35 0.50 21.34
N LEU A 9 18.31 1.20 20.71
CA LEU A 9 18.17 1.65 19.31
C LEU A 9 18.09 0.49 18.31
N ARG A 10 18.91 -0.53 18.47
CA ARG A 10 18.87 -1.73 17.62
C ARG A 10 17.53 -2.47 17.75
N ARG A 11 16.99 -2.55 18.95
CA ARG A 11 15.66 -3.15 19.17
C ARG A 11 14.54 -2.28 18.57
N SER A 12 14.66 -0.96 18.68
CA SER A 12 13.74 -0.04 18.02
C SER A 12 13.77 -0.21 16.51
N LEU A 13 14.95 -0.28 15.90
CA LEU A 13 15.12 -0.53 14.47
C LEU A 13 14.43 -1.83 14.04
N ALA A 14 14.67 -2.93 14.76
CA ALA A 14 14.07 -4.23 14.45
C ALA A 14 12.55 -4.18 14.48
N ARG A 15 11.97 -3.56 15.51
CA ARG A 15 10.50 -3.37 15.62
C ARG A 15 9.93 -2.52 14.49
N ARG A 16 10.62 -1.44 14.10
CA ARG A 16 10.15 -0.58 12.99
C ARG A 16 10.24 -1.28 11.64
N LEU A 17 11.26 -2.12 11.43
CA LEU A 17 11.34 -2.96 10.22
C LEU A 17 10.17 -3.95 10.14
N GLN A 18 9.86 -4.63 11.23
CA GLN A 18 8.70 -5.50 11.33
C GLN A 18 7.40 -4.74 11.04
N GLU A 19 7.15 -3.65 11.76
CA GLU A 19 5.95 -2.83 11.62
C GLU A 19 5.77 -2.35 10.17
N LYS A 20 6.84 -1.87 9.55
CA LYS A 20 6.81 -1.45 8.15
C LYS A 20 6.47 -2.60 7.21
N ALA A 21 7.05 -3.79 7.40
CA ALA A 21 6.80 -4.95 6.56
C ALA A 21 5.31 -5.39 6.64
N GLU A 22 4.76 -5.46 7.84
CA GLU A 22 3.35 -5.81 8.06
C GLU A 22 2.40 -4.76 7.44
N LEU A 23 2.71 -3.47 7.57
CA LEU A 23 1.94 -2.39 6.95
C LEU A 23 2.00 -2.43 5.42
N GLU A 24 3.18 -2.61 4.84
CA GLU A 24 3.33 -2.73 3.38
C GLU A 24 2.53 -3.91 2.83
N GLN A 25 2.59 -5.05 3.48
CA GLN A 25 1.79 -6.22 3.10
C GLN A 25 0.29 -5.91 3.18
N THR A 26 -0.18 -5.34 4.30
CA THR A 26 -1.60 -5.04 4.50
C THR A 26 -2.12 -4.00 3.51
N VAL A 27 -1.40 -2.89 3.33
CA VAL A 27 -1.79 -1.80 2.42
C VAL A 27 -1.83 -2.30 0.97
N ARG A 28 -0.84 -3.09 0.55
CA ARG A 28 -0.78 -3.59 -0.83
C ARG A 28 -1.84 -4.65 -1.10
N ALA A 29 -2.12 -5.53 -0.14
CA ALA A 29 -3.22 -6.48 -0.25
C ALA A 29 -4.58 -5.77 -0.43
N ALA A 30 -4.85 -4.77 0.39
CA ALA A 30 -6.06 -3.98 0.28
C ALA A 30 -6.14 -3.16 -1.03
N GLN A 31 -5.02 -2.65 -1.51
CA GLN A 31 -4.95 -1.94 -2.79
C GLN A 31 -5.27 -2.87 -3.96
N SER A 32 -4.70 -4.07 -3.98
CA SER A 32 -4.97 -5.08 -5.01
C SER A 32 -6.45 -5.45 -5.05
N GLN A 33 -7.04 -5.77 -3.89
CA GLN A 33 -8.47 -6.07 -3.79
C GLN A 33 -9.35 -4.90 -4.26
N PHE A 34 -8.97 -3.67 -3.90
CA PHE A 34 -9.69 -2.48 -4.36
C PHE A 34 -9.65 -2.35 -5.89
N GLU A 35 -8.48 -2.50 -6.51
CA GLU A 35 -8.31 -2.39 -7.96
C GLU A 35 -9.09 -3.48 -8.71
N GLU A 36 -9.12 -4.70 -8.19
CA GLU A 36 -9.84 -5.80 -8.82
C GLU A 36 -11.36 -5.69 -8.68
N GLU A 37 -11.85 -5.33 -7.51
CA GLU A 37 -13.25 -5.48 -7.16
C GLU A 37 -14.06 -4.18 -7.18
N VAL A 38 -13.45 -3.07 -6.82
CA VAL A 38 -14.13 -1.79 -6.62
C VAL A 38 -13.87 -0.81 -7.78
N ALA A 39 -12.65 -0.77 -8.27
CA ALA A 39 -12.26 0.18 -9.31
C ALA A 39 -13.09 0.03 -10.61
N PRO A 40 -13.38 -1.19 -11.13
CA PRO A 40 -14.23 -1.34 -12.30
C PRO A 40 -15.65 -0.80 -12.08
N LEU A 41 -16.22 -1.05 -10.91
CA LEU A 41 -17.55 -0.54 -10.56
C LEU A 41 -17.58 0.99 -10.45
N ARG A 42 -16.51 1.56 -9.86
CA ARG A 42 -16.36 3.02 -9.75
C ARG A 42 -16.20 3.67 -11.11
N GLU A 43 -15.42 3.09 -12.00
CA GLU A 43 -15.24 3.55 -13.37
C GLU A 43 -16.57 3.57 -14.13
N GLU A 44 -17.35 2.49 -14.03
CA GLU A 44 -18.65 2.41 -14.68
C GLU A 44 -19.66 3.47 -14.14
N VAL A 45 -19.65 3.72 -12.82
CA VAL A 45 -20.45 4.79 -12.20
C VAL A 45 -20.08 6.15 -12.76
N LEU A 46 -18.78 6.47 -12.79
CA LEU A 46 -18.29 7.76 -13.29
C LEU A 46 -18.63 7.94 -14.77
N ARG A 47 -18.45 6.91 -15.59
CA ARG A 47 -18.80 6.90 -17.01
C ARG A 47 -20.29 7.19 -17.22
N LEU A 48 -21.17 6.48 -16.54
CA LEU A 48 -22.62 6.68 -16.68
C LEU A 48 -23.08 8.05 -16.17
N GLN A 49 -22.42 8.59 -15.13
CA GLN A 49 -22.68 9.94 -14.65
C GLN A 49 -22.29 11.00 -15.69
N MET A 50 -21.10 10.88 -16.27
CA MET A 50 -20.61 11.76 -17.33
C MET A 50 -21.54 11.71 -18.56
N GLU A 51 -21.89 10.50 -19.05
CA GLU A 51 -22.80 10.32 -20.19
C GLU A 51 -24.16 11.01 -19.93
N ARG A 52 -24.72 10.81 -18.75
CA ARG A 52 -25.99 11.42 -18.37
C ARG A 52 -25.94 12.96 -18.33
N LEU A 53 -24.87 13.51 -17.77
CA LEU A 53 -24.69 14.96 -17.72
C LEU A 53 -24.42 15.53 -19.09
N LYS A 54 -23.75 14.81 -19.98
CA LYS A 54 -23.59 15.15 -21.41
C LYS A 54 -24.95 15.28 -22.12
N GLU A 55 -25.79 14.25 -21.98
CA GLU A 55 -27.15 14.27 -22.55
C GLU A 55 -27.97 15.43 -21.99
N ALA A 56 -27.94 15.68 -20.69
CA ALA A 56 -28.66 16.78 -20.06
C ALA A 56 -28.15 18.16 -20.52
N ALA A 57 -26.84 18.32 -20.68
CA ALA A 57 -26.24 19.56 -21.20
C ALA A 57 -26.59 19.80 -22.68
N GLN A 58 -26.64 18.75 -23.48
CA GLN A 58 -27.06 18.83 -24.89
C GLN A 58 -28.55 19.21 -25.04
N ALA A 59 -29.41 18.61 -24.21
CA ALA A 59 -30.83 18.91 -24.19
C ALA A 59 -31.15 20.36 -23.74
N ARG A 60 -30.32 20.92 -22.85
CA ARG A 60 -30.50 22.27 -22.28
C ARG A 60 -29.27 23.14 -22.55
N ARG A 61 -28.96 23.39 -23.82
CA ARG A 61 -27.76 24.10 -24.29
C ARG A 61 -27.49 25.45 -23.62
N ARG A 62 -28.53 26.16 -23.16
CA ARG A 62 -28.41 27.47 -22.49
C ARG A 62 -28.03 27.36 -21.01
N SER A 63 -28.08 26.18 -20.39
CA SER A 63 -27.77 25.99 -18.97
C SER A 63 -26.27 25.89 -18.73
N ALA A 64 -25.63 26.96 -18.27
CA ALA A 64 -24.23 26.97 -17.86
C ALA A 64 -23.97 25.96 -16.76
N ARG A 65 -24.89 25.80 -15.79
CA ARG A 65 -24.80 24.84 -14.69
C ARG A 65 -24.64 23.39 -15.19
N LEU A 66 -25.39 22.98 -16.22
CA LEU A 66 -25.31 21.63 -16.75
C LEU A 66 -24.04 21.42 -17.56
N ARG A 67 -23.53 22.43 -18.27
CA ARG A 67 -22.24 22.35 -18.95
C ARG A 67 -21.09 22.21 -17.97
N ASN A 68 -21.05 23.00 -16.91
CA ASN A 68 -20.03 22.91 -15.89
C ASN A 68 -20.08 21.54 -15.19
N ALA A 69 -21.25 21.07 -14.78
CA ALA A 69 -21.42 19.76 -14.18
C ALA A 69 -20.97 18.61 -15.10
N TYR A 70 -21.16 18.74 -16.42
CA TYR A 70 -20.63 17.77 -17.38
C TYR A 70 -19.09 17.82 -17.42
N HIS A 71 -18.50 19.02 -17.44
CA HIS A 71 -17.05 19.20 -17.46
C HIS A 71 -16.40 18.60 -16.22
N ASP A 72 -16.94 18.92 -15.03
CA ASP A 72 -16.47 18.36 -13.76
C ASP A 72 -16.53 16.82 -13.75
N ALA A 73 -17.63 16.24 -14.28
CA ALA A 73 -17.79 14.80 -14.36
C ALA A 73 -16.85 14.14 -15.37
N GLN A 74 -16.54 14.82 -16.46
CA GLN A 74 -15.57 14.37 -17.45
C GLN A 74 -14.16 14.38 -16.86
N GLU A 75 -13.76 15.48 -16.23
CA GLU A 75 -12.45 15.57 -15.53
C GLU A 75 -12.29 14.49 -14.47
N ALA A 76 -13.33 14.26 -13.65
CA ALA A 76 -13.32 13.21 -12.65
C ALA A 76 -13.14 11.79 -13.24
N TYR A 77 -13.81 11.52 -14.37
CA TYR A 77 -13.70 10.25 -15.08
C TYR A 77 -12.31 10.07 -15.71
N ASP A 78 -11.81 11.09 -16.39
CA ASP A 78 -10.51 11.06 -17.06
C ASP A 78 -9.36 10.95 -16.04
N ALA A 79 -9.42 11.70 -14.95
CA ALA A 79 -8.46 11.63 -13.86
C ALA A 79 -8.45 10.24 -13.17
N PHE A 80 -9.63 9.62 -13.04
CA PHE A 80 -9.71 8.26 -12.49
C PHE A 80 -9.08 7.22 -13.42
N ARG A 81 -9.36 7.31 -14.72
CA ARG A 81 -8.76 6.41 -15.73
C ARG A 81 -7.26 6.57 -15.81
N GLU A 82 -6.78 7.80 -15.78
CA GLU A 82 -5.34 8.06 -15.86
C GLU A 82 -4.60 7.51 -14.63
N ARG A 83 -5.15 7.71 -13.44
CA ARG A 83 -4.60 7.08 -12.22
C ARG A 83 -4.54 5.55 -12.33
N ARG A 84 -5.58 4.90 -12.87
CA ARG A 84 -5.57 3.44 -13.10
C ARG A 84 -4.54 3.00 -14.12
N ARG A 85 -4.28 3.80 -15.16
CA ARG A 85 -3.24 3.50 -16.16
C ARG A 85 -1.84 3.64 -15.58
N GLN A 86 -1.66 4.62 -14.70
CA GLN A 86 -0.39 4.90 -14.03
C GLN A 86 -0.15 3.98 -12.83
N ALA A 87 -1.21 3.38 -12.28
CA ALA A 87 -1.07 2.35 -11.26
C ALA A 87 -0.20 1.22 -11.85
N PRO A 88 0.91 0.85 -11.20
CA PRO A 88 1.77 -0.21 -11.70
C PRO A 88 0.93 -1.47 -11.80
N THR A 89 0.69 -1.93 -13.02
CA THR A 89 0.13 -3.26 -13.26
C THR A 89 1.12 -4.26 -12.68
N GLU A 90 0.78 -4.89 -11.57
CA GLU A 90 1.64 -5.87 -10.88
C GLU A 90 2.08 -7.00 -11.82
N THR A 91 1.27 -7.31 -12.84
CA THR A 91 1.53 -8.33 -13.86
C THR A 91 2.65 -8.02 -14.87
N ALA A 92 3.14 -6.78 -14.94
CA ALA A 92 4.10 -6.37 -15.98
C ALA A 92 5.59 -6.47 -15.58
N ARG A 93 5.90 -6.83 -14.33
CA ARG A 93 7.29 -6.96 -13.86
C ARG A 93 7.63 -8.43 -13.69
N SER A 94 8.63 -8.89 -14.43
CA SER A 94 8.97 -10.30 -14.64
C SER A 94 9.06 -11.10 -13.33
N ALA A 95 8.46 -12.29 -13.31
CA ALA A 95 8.57 -13.27 -12.24
C ALA A 95 10.02 -13.54 -11.74
N PRO A 96 11.06 -13.49 -12.60
CA PRO A 96 12.45 -13.61 -12.15
C PRO A 96 12.90 -12.49 -11.20
N ASP A 97 12.49 -11.24 -11.42
CA ASP A 97 12.85 -10.11 -10.55
C ASP A 97 12.21 -10.21 -9.18
N LEU A 98 10.95 -10.68 -9.13
CA LEU A 98 10.24 -10.92 -7.87
C LEU A 98 10.94 -11.99 -7.05
N LYS A 99 11.30 -13.13 -7.68
CA LYS A 99 12.05 -14.22 -7.03
C LYS A 99 13.42 -13.76 -6.55
N ALA A 100 14.10 -12.90 -7.33
CA ALA A 100 15.39 -12.36 -6.95
C ALA A 100 15.28 -11.43 -5.72
N ALA A 101 14.29 -10.52 -5.71
CA ALA A 101 14.02 -9.65 -4.55
C ALA A 101 13.66 -10.47 -3.30
N TYR A 102 12.76 -11.44 -3.43
CA TYR A 102 12.40 -12.34 -2.34
C TYR A 102 13.61 -13.08 -1.76
N ARG A 103 14.47 -13.68 -2.60
CA ARG A 103 15.67 -14.38 -2.16
C ARG A 103 16.69 -13.47 -1.45
N ARG A 104 16.82 -12.21 -1.90
CA ARG A 104 17.70 -11.24 -1.23
C ARG A 104 17.13 -10.88 0.13
N ALA A 105 15.85 -10.53 0.19
CA ALA A 105 15.17 -10.18 1.43
C ALA A 105 15.20 -11.33 2.46
N THR A 106 14.92 -12.57 2.04
CA THR A 106 14.99 -13.77 2.89
C THR A 106 16.34 -13.92 3.58
N LYS A 107 17.44 -13.72 2.87
CA LYS A 107 18.79 -13.80 3.46
C LYS A 107 19.06 -12.73 4.52
N LEU A 108 18.31 -11.63 4.50
CA LEU A 108 18.48 -10.52 5.43
C LEU A 108 17.59 -10.63 6.67
N CYS A 109 16.45 -11.33 6.58
CA CYS A 109 15.51 -11.49 7.69
C CYS A 109 15.32 -12.94 8.14
N HIS A 110 16.13 -13.91 7.63
CA HIS A 110 16.04 -15.28 8.11
C HIS A 110 16.47 -15.36 9.58
N PRO A 111 15.69 -16.00 10.48
CA PRO A 111 15.99 -16.05 11.90
C PRO A 111 17.41 -16.55 12.20
N ASP A 112 17.90 -17.54 11.47
CA ASP A 112 19.26 -18.11 11.66
C ASP A 112 20.39 -17.13 11.26
N ALA A 113 20.10 -16.11 10.48
CA ALA A 113 21.08 -15.12 10.02
C ALA A 113 21.13 -13.85 10.88
N VAL A 114 20.16 -13.72 11.79
CA VAL A 114 19.97 -12.56 12.67
C VAL A 114 20.44 -12.90 14.06
N ALA A 115 20.86 -11.90 14.85
CA ALA A 115 21.22 -12.12 16.24
C ALA A 115 20.00 -12.56 17.06
N ASP A 116 20.18 -13.52 17.98
CA ASP A 116 19.12 -14.15 18.78
C ASP A 116 18.14 -13.15 19.43
N ALA A 117 18.65 -11.98 19.83
CA ALA A 117 17.86 -10.92 20.44
C ALA A 117 16.79 -10.29 19.53
N TYR A 118 16.80 -10.58 18.23
CA TYR A 118 15.91 -10.01 17.20
C TYR A 118 15.23 -11.07 16.34
N CYS A 119 15.32 -12.36 16.75
CA CYS A 119 14.74 -13.47 16.00
C CYS A 119 13.21 -13.35 15.84
N ASP A 120 12.50 -12.85 16.84
CA ASP A 120 11.04 -12.71 16.80
C ASP A 120 10.61 -11.68 15.76
N GLU A 121 11.23 -10.51 15.74
CA GLU A 121 10.96 -9.46 14.77
C GLU A 121 11.38 -9.88 13.36
N ALA A 122 12.50 -10.58 13.23
CA ALA A 122 12.95 -11.13 11.95
C ALA A 122 11.98 -12.19 11.42
N ALA A 123 11.51 -13.10 12.27
CA ALA A 123 10.53 -14.11 11.92
C ALA A 123 9.19 -13.52 11.52
N ALA A 124 8.74 -12.43 12.18
CA ALA A 124 7.52 -11.72 11.80
C ALA A 124 7.69 -11.03 10.44
N THR A 125 8.84 -10.38 10.20
CA THR A 125 9.16 -9.77 8.91
C THR A 125 9.25 -10.80 7.80
N PHE A 126 9.83 -11.96 8.07
CA PHE A 126 9.90 -13.08 7.12
C PHE A 126 8.50 -13.58 6.74
N ARG A 127 7.59 -13.75 7.72
CA ARG A 127 6.20 -14.16 7.46
C ARG A 127 5.46 -13.13 6.61
N ALA A 128 5.65 -11.83 6.87
CA ALA A 128 5.06 -10.77 6.05
C ALA A 128 5.59 -10.80 4.61
N LEU A 129 6.89 -11.03 4.43
CA LEU A 129 7.53 -11.19 3.12
C LEU A 129 7.01 -12.43 2.38
N GLU A 130 6.89 -13.57 3.06
CA GLU A 130 6.36 -14.83 2.51
C GLU A 130 4.91 -14.66 2.07
N SER A 131 4.06 -14.10 2.93
CA SER A 131 2.66 -13.80 2.60
C SER A 131 2.53 -12.85 1.39
N ALA A 132 3.38 -11.83 1.30
CA ALA A 132 3.40 -10.93 0.15
C ALA A 132 3.88 -11.63 -1.14
N PHE A 133 4.81 -12.57 -1.03
CA PHE A 133 5.33 -13.34 -2.17
C PHE A 133 4.31 -14.37 -2.66
N ASP A 134 3.65 -15.11 -1.77
CA ASP A 134 2.62 -16.10 -2.08
C ASP A 134 1.37 -15.45 -2.72
N ALA A 135 1.05 -14.24 -2.29
CA ALA A 135 0.00 -13.42 -2.88
C ALA A 135 0.43 -12.70 -4.18
N GLU A 136 1.66 -12.93 -4.68
CA GLU A 136 2.24 -12.29 -5.87
C GLU A 136 2.27 -10.75 -5.79
N HIS A 137 2.24 -10.16 -4.60
CA HIS A 137 2.29 -8.72 -4.37
C HIS A 137 3.70 -8.15 -4.59
N SER A 138 4.09 -7.99 -5.84
CA SER A 138 5.46 -7.62 -6.23
C SER A 138 5.93 -6.30 -5.62
N ALA A 139 5.02 -5.33 -5.42
CA ALA A 139 5.33 -4.05 -4.81
C ALA A 139 5.64 -4.17 -3.31
N ALA A 140 4.89 -5.03 -2.57
CA ALA A 140 5.15 -5.28 -1.15
C ALA A 140 6.49 -6.00 -0.96
N VAL A 141 6.74 -7.06 -1.73
CA VAL A 141 8.01 -7.81 -1.68
C VAL A 141 9.22 -6.88 -1.91
N ARG A 142 9.13 -5.97 -2.90
CA ARG A 142 10.19 -5.00 -3.16
C ARG A 142 10.36 -3.99 -2.04
N ALA A 143 9.27 -3.42 -1.53
CA ALA A 143 9.34 -2.44 -0.44
C ALA A 143 9.94 -3.03 0.84
N ILE A 144 9.62 -4.30 1.14
CA ILE A 144 10.23 -5.04 2.25
C ILE A 144 11.71 -5.30 1.96
N ALA A 145 12.05 -5.77 0.76
CA ALA A 145 13.44 -6.04 0.35
C ALA A 145 14.29 -4.77 0.42
N ASP A 146 13.84 -3.66 -0.14
CA ASP A 146 14.54 -2.38 -0.13
C ASP A 146 14.77 -1.87 1.31
N SER A 147 13.80 -2.09 2.20
CA SER A 147 13.93 -1.73 3.61
C SER A 147 14.98 -2.58 4.31
N LEU A 148 15.00 -3.89 4.05
CA LEU A 148 15.97 -4.81 4.60
C LEU A 148 17.39 -4.59 4.03
N GLU A 149 17.50 -4.23 2.76
CA GLU A 149 18.78 -3.89 2.13
C GLU A 149 19.36 -2.57 2.67
N THR A 150 18.48 -1.61 2.95
CA THR A 150 18.90 -0.29 3.43
C THR A 150 19.31 -0.30 4.90
N TRP A 151 18.53 -0.96 5.74
CA TRP A 151 18.73 -0.90 7.20
C TRP A 151 19.15 -2.25 7.80
N GLY A 152 18.54 -3.36 7.38
CA GLY A 152 18.82 -4.73 7.82
C GLY A 152 18.59 -4.99 9.31
N PHE A 153 18.52 -6.28 9.66
CA PHE A 153 18.59 -6.69 11.07
C PHE A 153 20.04 -6.77 11.54
N PRO A 154 20.30 -6.43 12.82
CA PRO A 154 21.61 -6.67 13.41
C PRO A 154 21.97 -8.16 13.33
N ARG A 155 23.10 -8.48 12.73
CA ARG A 155 23.59 -9.85 12.61
C ARG A 155 24.25 -10.33 13.91
N ALA A 156 24.29 -11.64 14.10
CA ALA A 156 25.11 -12.23 15.14
C ALA A 156 26.56 -11.73 15.02
N PRO A 157 27.26 -11.44 16.12
CA PRO A 157 28.60 -10.91 16.08
C PRO A 157 29.56 -11.94 15.48
N THR A 158 29.75 -11.90 14.17
CA THR A 158 30.99 -12.38 13.56
C THR A 158 32.05 -11.36 13.93
N ALA A 159 33.06 -11.77 14.64
CA ALA A 159 34.14 -10.94 15.14
C ALA A 159 34.67 -9.99 14.05
N SER A 160 34.24 -8.76 14.05
CA SER A 160 34.77 -7.68 13.24
C SER A 160 34.80 -6.38 14.05
N PRO A 161 35.88 -5.60 13.92
CA PRO A 161 36.23 -4.57 14.87
C PRO A 161 35.30 -3.36 14.75
N GLU A 162 34.93 -2.87 15.89
CA GLU A 162 34.59 -1.54 16.37
C GLU A 162 34.59 -0.43 15.29
N SER A 163 33.43 -0.25 14.63
CA SER A 163 33.06 1.09 14.18
C SER A 163 32.94 1.99 15.43
N SER A 164 33.47 3.19 15.40
CA SER A 164 33.43 4.11 16.54
C SER A 164 31.99 4.21 17.08
N LEU A 165 31.79 3.90 18.34
CA LEU A 165 30.49 3.81 19.01
C LEU A 165 29.56 5.03 18.76
N PRO A 166 30.06 6.31 18.78
CA PRO A 166 29.22 7.47 18.54
C PRO A 166 28.67 7.57 17.09
N ASP A 167 29.45 7.15 16.08
CA ASP A 167 28.99 7.16 14.69
C ASP A 167 27.93 6.07 14.43
N ALA A 168 28.02 4.94 15.14
CA ALA A 168 27.03 3.88 15.06
C ALA A 168 25.69 4.27 15.72
N GLU A 169 25.73 5.02 16.83
CA GLU A 169 24.54 5.52 17.52
C GLU A 169 23.78 6.53 16.66
N ALA A 170 24.46 7.56 16.15
CA ALA A 170 23.86 8.55 15.26
C ALA A 170 23.27 7.92 13.98
N SER A 171 23.97 6.94 13.41
CA SER A 171 23.49 6.22 12.23
C SER A 171 22.21 5.40 12.52
N LEU A 172 22.12 4.74 13.68
CA LEU A 172 20.94 3.99 14.10
C LEU A 172 19.75 4.92 14.41
N GLU A 173 19.98 6.05 15.09
CA GLU A 173 18.95 7.07 15.32
C GLU A 173 18.36 7.59 14.01
N GLN A 174 19.24 7.92 13.05
CA GLN A 174 18.81 8.36 11.73
C GLN A 174 18.00 7.28 10.99
N ALA A 175 18.42 6.02 11.08
CA ALA A 175 17.71 4.90 10.46
C ALA A 175 16.31 4.70 11.09
N VAL A 176 16.20 4.75 12.42
CA VAL A 176 14.91 4.66 13.13
C VAL A 176 14.00 5.81 12.72
N SER A 177 14.49 7.06 12.72
CA SER A 177 13.71 8.22 12.31
C SER A 177 13.24 8.14 10.85
N ALA A 178 14.08 7.67 9.94
CA ALA A 178 13.72 7.48 8.54
C ALA A 178 12.64 6.41 8.34
N LEU A 179 12.72 5.30 9.11
CA LEU A 179 11.68 4.25 9.11
C LEU A 179 10.36 4.77 9.68
N GLU A 180 10.39 5.51 10.78
CA GLU A 180 9.20 6.14 11.37
C GLU A 180 8.52 7.07 10.38
N ALA A 181 9.27 7.94 9.72
CA ALA A 181 8.73 8.81 8.68
C ALA A 181 8.15 8.02 7.48
N SER A 182 8.71 6.84 7.16
CA SER A 182 8.17 5.96 6.12
C SER A 182 6.87 5.28 6.56
N ILE A 183 6.78 4.82 7.81
CA ILE A 183 5.59 4.24 8.42
C ILE A 183 4.45 5.27 8.45
N GLU A 184 4.72 6.48 8.90
CA GLU A 184 3.73 7.56 8.92
C GLU A 184 3.20 7.90 7.52
N ARG A 185 4.06 7.90 6.50
CA ARG A 185 3.62 8.07 5.10
C ARG A 185 2.70 6.94 4.62
N LEU A 186 2.96 5.70 5.02
CA LEU A 186 2.08 4.56 4.72
C LEU A 186 0.73 4.71 5.42
N ARG A 187 0.74 5.11 6.68
CA ARG A 187 -0.49 5.36 7.46
C ARG A 187 -1.31 6.54 6.93
N ALA A 188 -0.66 7.59 6.45
CA ALA A 188 -1.32 8.74 5.82
C ALA A 188 -1.77 8.46 4.37
N SER A 189 -1.63 7.25 3.85
CA SER A 189 -2.10 6.91 2.50
C SER A 189 -3.62 6.73 2.46
N GLU A 190 -4.27 7.22 1.38
CA GLU A 190 -5.71 7.01 1.15
C GLU A 190 -6.13 5.53 1.22
N THR A 191 -5.20 4.62 0.94
CA THR A 191 -5.43 3.18 0.97
C THR A 191 -5.50 2.68 2.40
N TYR A 192 -4.60 3.16 3.28
CA TYR A 192 -4.60 2.80 4.69
C TYR A 192 -5.86 3.35 5.39
N ASP A 193 -6.22 4.59 5.14
CA ASP A 193 -7.47 5.18 5.65
C ASP A 193 -8.68 4.36 5.20
N ALA A 194 -8.72 3.94 3.95
CA ALA A 194 -9.82 3.12 3.43
C ALA A 194 -9.92 1.73 4.11
N VAL A 195 -8.83 1.21 4.67
CA VAL A 195 -8.78 -0.05 5.42
C VAL A 195 -9.12 0.16 6.90
N THR A 196 -8.70 1.31 7.46
CA THR A 196 -8.82 1.59 8.90
C THR A 196 -10.05 2.43 9.27
N GLU A 197 -10.65 3.19 8.33
CA GLU A 197 -11.89 3.99 8.56
C GLU A 197 -13.08 3.16 9.10
N THR A 198 -12.98 1.84 9.03
CA THR A 198 -14.02 0.93 9.50
C THR A 198 -13.85 0.49 10.95
N GLY A 199 -12.86 1.02 11.68
CA GLY A 199 -12.66 0.74 13.09
C GLY A 199 -12.46 -0.75 13.36
N ASP A 200 -13.17 -1.48 14.07
CA ASP A 200 -13.06 -2.93 14.33
C ASP A 200 -13.66 -3.82 13.23
N VAL A 201 -14.00 -3.28 12.08
CA VAL A 201 -14.65 -4.06 11.00
C VAL A 201 -13.59 -4.60 10.04
N ASP A 202 -13.62 -5.91 9.86
CA ASP A 202 -12.87 -6.67 8.88
C ASP A 202 -12.75 -5.94 7.52
N PRO A 203 -11.52 -5.77 6.96
CA PRO A 203 -11.29 -5.13 5.67
C PRO A 203 -12.18 -5.65 4.55
N GLU A 204 -12.49 -6.95 4.52
CA GLU A 204 -13.44 -7.55 3.58
C GLU A 204 -14.85 -6.98 3.73
N SER A 205 -15.27 -6.68 4.95
CA SER A 205 -16.59 -6.07 5.23
C SER A 205 -16.68 -4.65 4.70
N ALA A 206 -15.62 -3.84 4.83
CA ALA A 206 -15.55 -2.47 4.32
C ALA A 206 -15.59 -2.43 2.78
N LEU A 207 -14.78 -3.26 2.13
CA LEU A 207 -14.80 -3.44 0.68
C LEU A 207 -16.17 -3.94 0.21
N GLY A 208 -16.76 -4.90 0.91
CA GLY A 208 -18.10 -5.42 0.65
C GLY A 208 -19.18 -4.34 0.73
N ALA A 209 -19.14 -3.48 1.74
CA ALA A 209 -20.08 -2.35 1.89
C ALA A 209 -19.90 -1.33 0.73
N ARG A 210 -18.67 -1.01 0.37
CA ARG A 210 -18.36 -0.10 -0.74
C ARG A 210 -18.82 -0.66 -2.09
N LYS A 211 -18.61 -1.97 -2.34
CA LYS A 211 -19.14 -2.69 -3.51
C LYS A 211 -20.66 -2.62 -3.57
N ARG A 212 -21.36 -2.90 -2.46
CA ARG A 212 -22.83 -2.82 -2.40
C ARG A 212 -23.34 -1.43 -2.75
N ARG A 213 -22.76 -0.36 -2.17
CA ARG A 213 -23.11 1.05 -2.47
C ARG A 213 -22.92 1.40 -3.93
N LEU A 214 -21.80 0.99 -4.54
CA LEU A 214 -21.53 1.24 -5.96
C LEU A 214 -22.48 0.47 -6.87
N ARG A 215 -22.77 -0.80 -6.58
CA ARG A 215 -23.73 -1.61 -7.34
C ARG A 215 -25.15 -1.02 -7.27
N GLU A 216 -25.55 -0.55 -6.12
CA GLU A 216 -26.86 0.13 -5.97
C GLU A 216 -26.90 1.44 -6.78
N ARG A 217 -25.84 2.25 -6.70
CA ARG A 217 -25.73 3.48 -7.51
C ARG A 217 -25.78 3.19 -9.01
N LEU A 218 -25.09 2.15 -9.46
CA LEU A 218 -25.15 1.66 -10.84
C LEU A 218 -26.57 1.26 -11.25
N ARG A 219 -27.26 0.47 -10.43
CA ARG A 219 -28.65 0.10 -10.69
C ARG A 219 -29.56 1.30 -10.83
N ARG A 220 -29.41 2.31 -9.97
CA ARG A 220 -30.18 3.56 -10.04
C ARG A 220 -29.89 4.35 -11.31
N LEU A 221 -28.64 4.43 -11.73
CA LEU A 221 -28.24 5.12 -12.96
C LEU A 221 -28.78 4.39 -14.20
N LYS A 222 -28.67 3.05 -14.27
CA LYS A 222 -29.18 2.24 -15.38
C LYS A 222 -30.71 2.32 -15.51
N ARG A 223 -31.46 2.20 -14.40
CA ARG A 223 -32.94 2.33 -14.42
C ARG A 223 -33.41 3.68 -14.93
N ARG A 224 -32.72 4.77 -14.59
CA ARG A 224 -33.06 6.11 -15.05
C ARG A 224 -32.74 6.34 -16.54
N ARG A 225 -31.89 5.54 -17.14
CA ARG A 225 -31.60 5.55 -18.57
C ARG A 225 -32.70 4.82 -19.34
N THR A 226 -33.16 3.66 -18.89
CA THR A 226 -34.22 2.88 -19.51
C THR A 226 -35.59 3.55 -19.39
N ALA A 227 -35.85 4.35 -18.37
CA ALA A 227 -37.13 5.08 -18.21
C ALA A 227 -37.24 6.35 -19.10
N ARG A 228 -36.26 6.67 -19.92
CA ARG A 228 -36.23 7.83 -20.84
C ARG A 228 -36.20 7.44 -22.31
N LEU A 229 -36.07 6.14 -22.61
CA LEU A 229 -36.31 5.52 -23.92
C LEU A 229 -37.78 5.13 -24.05
#